data_514e201cf3f21dee29c6a5cbacdddd34
#
_entry.id   514e201cf3f21dee29c6a5cbacdddd34
#
_cell.length_a   1.000
_cell.length_b   1.000
_cell.length_c   1.000
_cell.angle_alpha   90.00
_cell.angle_beta   90.00
_cell.angle_gamma   90.00
#
_symmetry.space_group_name_H-M   'P 1'
#
loop_
_entity.id
_entity.type
_entity.pdbx_description
1 polymer ?
#
loop_
_entity_poly.entity_id
_entity_poly.type
_entity_poly.pdbx_seq_one_letter_code
_entity_poly.pdbx_strand_id
1 'polypeptide(L)'
;MAVGELSELALVARAQAGDHGAFEALVARYQGAIYNYVYRLMGSAEDAGDLTQDTFLKAYLALPRTSDDLRVGAWLYRIATNVCLDELRHRKLVRWQPWEAFVSAFHPSQVAPDSPERECLSREDADEVQALLGELHPKYRLCLLLREYQDLSYDEIAAVLHTTRAAVKSLLFRAREEFRRAYARAARQPRRAQEPA
;
A
#
# COMPACT_ATOMS: atom_id res chain seq x y z
N MET A 1 5.20 33.69 -11.40
CA MET A 1 3.93 33.30 -12.06
C MET A 1 3.44 32.07 -11.37
N ALA A 2 2.26 32.11 -10.74
CA ALA A 2 1.67 31.01 -10.05
C ALA A 2 1.48 29.82 -11.04
N VAL A 3 2.02 28.67 -10.71
CA VAL A 3 1.74 27.40 -11.40
C VAL A 3 0.29 27.09 -11.06
N GLY A 4 -0.64 27.59 -11.90
CA GLY A 4 -2.05 27.24 -11.82
C GLY A 4 -2.15 25.72 -11.83
N GLU A 5 -3.10 25.17 -11.07
CA GLU A 5 -3.36 23.74 -10.92
C GLU A 5 -3.52 23.07 -12.30
N LEU A 6 -2.38 22.67 -12.87
CA LEU A 6 -2.42 21.82 -14.07
C LEU A 6 -3.14 20.52 -13.70
N SER A 7 -4.03 20.08 -14.57
CA SER A 7 -4.65 18.77 -14.40
C SER A 7 -3.58 17.67 -14.34
N GLU A 8 -3.84 16.62 -13.62
CA GLU A 8 -2.89 15.49 -13.51
C GLU A 8 -2.46 14.96 -14.88
N LEU A 9 -3.41 14.85 -15.81
CA LEU A 9 -3.13 14.41 -17.18
C LEU A 9 -2.17 15.37 -17.91
N ALA A 10 -2.31 16.68 -17.70
CA ALA A 10 -1.40 17.66 -18.29
C ALA A 10 0.02 17.57 -17.70
N LEU A 11 0.14 17.30 -16.40
CA LEU A 11 1.44 17.04 -15.75
C LEU A 11 2.09 15.78 -16.30
N VAL A 12 1.32 14.68 -16.45
CA VAL A 12 1.80 13.42 -17.03
C VAL A 12 2.34 13.64 -18.44
N ALA A 13 1.54 14.23 -19.33
CA ALA A 13 1.94 14.46 -20.73
C ALA A 13 3.22 15.32 -20.84
N ARG A 14 3.34 16.37 -20.03
CA ARG A 14 4.55 17.21 -19.99
C ARG A 14 5.77 16.45 -19.46
N ALA A 15 5.59 15.69 -18.38
CA ALA A 15 6.67 14.90 -17.79
C ALA A 15 7.13 13.76 -18.74
N GLN A 16 6.22 13.14 -19.49
CA GLN A 16 6.53 12.17 -20.56
C GLN A 16 7.35 12.81 -21.70
N ALA A 17 7.08 14.10 -21.99
CA ALA A 17 7.85 14.88 -22.97
C ALA A 17 9.21 15.38 -22.44
N GLY A 18 9.59 15.01 -21.21
CA GLY A 18 10.89 15.36 -20.60
C GLY A 18 10.87 16.64 -19.76
N ASP A 19 9.71 17.18 -19.43
CA ASP A 19 9.60 18.34 -18.53
C ASP A 19 9.82 17.90 -17.07
N HIS A 20 11.02 18.17 -16.55
CA HIS A 20 11.41 17.83 -15.18
C HIS A 20 10.53 18.54 -14.14
N GLY A 21 10.14 19.81 -14.37
CA GLY A 21 9.27 20.54 -13.44
C GLY A 21 7.87 19.94 -13.32
N ALA A 22 7.36 19.36 -14.40
CA ALA A 22 6.09 18.64 -14.37
C ALA A 22 6.21 17.34 -13.56
N PHE A 23 7.34 16.62 -13.66
CA PHE A 23 7.58 15.44 -12.83
C PHE A 23 7.76 15.81 -11.34
N GLU A 24 8.50 16.88 -11.04
CA GLU A 24 8.64 17.40 -9.67
C GLU A 24 7.28 17.74 -9.04
N ALA A 25 6.36 18.31 -9.82
CA ALA A 25 4.99 18.58 -9.36
C ALA A 25 4.21 17.29 -9.06
N LEU A 26 4.39 16.22 -9.85
CA LEU A 26 3.83 14.91 -9.53
C LEU A 26 4.46 14.31 -8.25
N VAL A 27 5.77 14.42 -8.09
CA VAL A 27 6.45 13.98 -6.86
C VAL A 27 5.88 14.72 -5.65
N ALA A 28 5.83 16.06 -5.69
CA ALA A 28 5.30 16.86 -4.58
C ALA A 28 3.87 16.50 -4.21
N ARG A 29 3.05 16.09 -5.19
CA ARG A 29 1.65 15.68 -4.98
C ARG A 29 1.53 14.31 -4.30
N TYR A 30 2.41 13.36 -4.63
CA TYR A 30 2.28 11.96 -4.23
C TYR A 30 3.27 11.50 -3.16
N GLN A 31 4.38 12.23 -2.91
CA GLN A 31 5.44 11.77 -2.01
C GLN A 31 4.95 11.44 -0.61
N GLY A 32 4.08 12.28 -0.02
CA GLY A 32 3.55 12.04 1.32
C GLY A 32 2.67 10.79 1.38
N ALA A 33 1.83 10.57 0.35
CA ALA A 33 0.97 9.41 0.28
C ALA A 33 1.76 8.12 0.06
N ILE A 34 2.77 8.14 -0.82
CA ILE A 34 3.66 7.00 -1.06
C ILE A 34 4.53 6.70 0.17
N TYR A 35 5.11 7.73 0.82
CA TYR A 35 5.87 7.56 2.07
C TYR A 35 5.03 6.89 3.15
N ASN A 36 3.83 7.39 3.40
CA ASN A 36 2.94 6.82 4.40
C ASN A 36 2.55 5.36 4.08
N TYR A 37 2.34 5.05 2.81
CA TYR A 37 2.08 3.68 2.37
C TYR A 37 3.27 2.76 2.64
N VAL A 38 4.47 3.18 2.23
CA VAL A 38 5.71 2.41 2.44
C VAL A 38 5.98 2.25 3.93
N TYR A 39 5.84 3.31 4.73
CA TYR A 39 6.00 3.25 6.19
C TYR A 39 5.03 2.25 6.84
N ARG A 40 3.74 2.28 6.46
CA ARG A 40 2.76 1.32 6.97
C ARG A 40 3.10 -0.12 6.59
N LEU A 41 3.70 -0.33 5.44
CA LEU A 41 4.08 -1.66 4.96
C LEU A 41 5.38 -2.16 5.61
N MET A 42 6.40 -1.32 5.72
CA MET A 42 7.75 -1.70 6.21
C MET A 42 7.88 -1.58 7.73
N GLY A 43 7.23 -0.60 8.36
CA GLY A 43 7.30 -0.35 9.80
C GLY A 43 8.55 0.43 10.24
N SER A 44 9.36 0.91 9.32
CA SER A 44 10.61 1.66 9.56
C SER A 44 10.58 2.98 8.81
N ALA A 45 10.88 4.09 9.49
CA ALA A 45 10.93 5.42 8.87
C ALA A 45 12.12 5.57 7.92
N GLU A 46 13.25 4.94 8.24
CA GLU A 46 14.45 4.89 7.39
C GLU A 46 14.12 4.17 6.07
N ASP A 47 13.62 2.94 6.15
CA ASP A 47 13.18 2.20 4.97
C ASP A 47 12.14 2.96 4.16
N ALA A 48 11.19 3.63 4.83
CA ALA A 48 10.15 4.39 4.14
C ALA A 48 10.73 5.55 3.33
N GLY A 49 11.75 6.22 3.84
CA GLY A 49 12.48 7.26 3.10
C GLY A 49 13.14 6.72 1.85
N ASP A 50 13.98 5.70 2.02
CA ASP A 50 14.80 5.12 0.94
C ASP A 50 13.93 4.48 -0.14
N LEU A 51 12.96 3.65 0.24
CA LEU A 51 12.08 2.97 -0.72
C LEU A 51 11.11 3.93 -1.42
N THR A 52 10.77 5.07 -0.78
CA THR A 52 10.01 6.14 -1.45
C THR A 52 10.86 6.80 -2.54
N GLN A 53 12.13 7.11 -2.26
CA GLN A 53 13.05 7.65 -3.27
C GLN A 53 13.23 6.67 -4.43
N ASP A 54 13.48 5.40 -4.15
CA ASP A 54 13.58 4.34 -5.15
C ASP A 54 12.31 4.22 -6.00
N THR A 55 11.15 4.38 -5.39
CA THR A 55 9.85 4.37 -6.08
C THR A 55 9.79 5.49 -7.11
N PHE A 56 10.12 6.73 -6.73
CA PHE A 56 10.07 7.86 -7.66
C PHE A 56 11.17 7.81 -8.71
N LEU A 57 12.35 7.28 -8.39
CA LEU A 57 13.40 7.04 -9.37
C LEU A 57 12.93 6.05 -10.45
N LYS A 58 12.37 4.90 -10.04
CA LYS A 58 11.81 3.91 -10.98
C LYS A 58 10.63 4.49 -11.76
N ALA A 59 9.79 5.31 -11.13
CA ALA A 59 8.70 6.00 -11.80
C ALA A 59 9.22 6.96 -12.88
N TYR A 60 10.22 7.78 -12.57
CA TYR A 60 10.83 8.69 -13.53
C TYR A 60 11.35 7.97 -14.78
N LEU A 61 12.06 6.87 -14.57
CA LEU A 61 12.63 6.07 -15.67
C LEU A 61 11.57 5.34 -16.51
N ALA A 62 10.44 4.98 -15.91
CA ALA A 62 9.37 4.25 -16.58
C ALA A 62 8.32 5.16 -17.25
N LEU A 63 8.15 6.40 -16.79
CA LEU A 63 7.10 7.33 -17.21
C LEU A 63 7.04 7.55 -18.73
N PRO A 64 8.17 7.72 -19.47
CA PRO A 64 8.14 7.94 -20.92
C PRO A 64 7.54 6.77 -21.73
N ARG A 65 7.37 5.60 -21.11
CA ARG A 65 6.85 4.38 -21.75
C ARG A 65 5.43 4.04 -21.33
N THR A 66 4.80 4.92 -20.56
CA THR A 66 3.42 4.72 -20.11
C THR A 66 2.42 5.26 -21.12
N SER A 67 1.16 4.83 -21.02
CA SER A 67 0.07 5.30 -21.85
C SER A 67 -0.44 6.69 -21.41
N ASP A 68 -1.12 7.39 -22.33
CA ASP A 68 -1.64 8.74 -22.08
C ASP A 68 -2.80 8.76 -21.07
N ASP A 69 -3.46 7.62 -20.86
CA ASP A 69 -4.54 7.42 -19.89
C ASP A 69 -4.07 6.91 -18.52
N LEU A 70 -2.79 7.17 -18.19
CA LEU A 70 -2.15 6.69 -16.97
C LEU A 70 -2.89 7.14 -15.71
N ARG A 71 -3.34 6.18 -14.91
CA ARG A 71 -3.81 6.43 -13.54
C ARG A 71 -2.61 6.53 -12.59
N VAL A 72 -2.06 7.74 -12.42
CA VAL A 72 -0.79 8.01 -11.74
C VAL A 72 -0.75 7.39 -10.33
N GLY A 73 -1.79 7.60 -9.54
CA GLY A 73 -1.85 7.04 -8.19
C GLY A 73 -1.69 5.52 -8.17
N ALA A 74 -2.56 4.79 -8.91
CA ALA A 74 -2.52 3.33 -8.96
C ALA A 74 -1.18 2.81 -9.51
N TRP A 75 -0.60 3.51 -10.48
CA TRP A 75 0.68 3.17 -11.07
C TRP A 75 1.84 3.37 -10.08
N LEU A 76 1.89 4.49 -9.34
CA LEU A 76 2.90 4.74 -8.30
C LEU A 76 2.80 3.72 -7.16
N TYR A 77 1.59 3.39 -6.71
CA TYR A 77 1.42 2.34 -5.70
C TYR A 77 1.88 0.97 -6.18
N ARG A 78 1.69 0.65 -7.46
CA ARG A 78 2.23 -0.58 -8.05
C ARG A 78 3.76 -0.60 -8.00
N ILE A 79 4.41 0.51 -8.35
CA ILE A 79 5.88 0.61 -8.28
C ILE A 79 6.34 0.49 -6.83
N ALA A 80 5.74 1.26 -5.90
CA ALA A 80 6.06 1.22 -4.48
C ALA A 80 5.89 -0.19 -3.89
N THR A 81 4.80 -0.86 -4.24
CA THR A 81 4.56 -2.25 -3.84
C THR A 81 5.68 -3.18 -4.31
N ASN A 82 6.09 -3.07 -5.57
CA ASN A 82 7.16 -3.91 -6.12
C ASN A 82 8.49 -3.62 -5.42
N VAL A 83 8.82 -2.36 -5.18
CA VAL A 83 10.01 -1.94 -4.42
C VAL A 83 10.01 -2.56 -3.02
N CYS A 84 8.90 -2.42 -2.28
CA CYS A 84 8.78 -3.00 -0.95
C CYS A 84 8.83 -4.53 -0.96
N LEU A 85 8.19 -5.19 -1.94
CA LEU A 85 8.24 -6.64 -2.07
C LEU A 85 9.65 -7.15 -2.37
N ASP A 86 10.40 -6.44 -3.19
CA ASP A 86 11.78 -6.80 -3.50
C ASP A 86 12.66 -6.69 -2.25
N GLU A 87 12.47 -5.63 -1.45
CA GLU A 87 13.17 -5.46 -0.18
C GLU A 87 12.77 -6.55 0.84
N LEU A 88 11.48 -6.86 0.99
CA LEU A 88 11.02 -7.95 1.86
C LEU A 88 11.56 -9.32 1.43
N ARG A 89 11.73 -9.56 0.14
CA ARG A 89 12.37 -10.77 -0.41
C ARG A 89 13.87 -10.79 -0.08
N HIS A 90 14.55 -9.67 -0.30
CA HIS A 90 15.97 -9.51 0.01
C HIS A 90 16.24 -9.82 1.50
N ARG A 91 15.40 -9.32 2.40
CA ARG A 91 15.44 -9.62 3.84
C ARG A 91 14.95 -11.03 4.20
N LYS A 92 14.57 -11.86 3.23
CA LYS A 92 14.01 -13.23 3.42
C LYS A 92 12.74 -13.27 4.30
N LEU A 93 12.07 -12.14 4.47
CA LEU A 93 10.82 -12.03 5.24
C LEU A 93 9.60 -12.55 4.47
N VAL A 94 9.70 -12.66 3.16
CA VAL A 94 8.65 -13.22 2.29
C VAL A 94 9.24 -14.34 1.45
N ARG A 95 8.89 -15.59 1.76
CA ARG A 95 9.11 -16.72 0.84
C ARG A 95 7.94 -16.77 -0.15
N TRP A 96 8.23 -16.60 -1.42
CA TRP A 96 7.28 -16.90 -2.48
C TRP A 96 7.15 -18.41 -2.64
N GLN A 97 6.05 -18.97 -2.15
CA GLN A 97 5.50 -20.17 -2.77
C GLN A 97 4.59 -19.72 -3.92
N PRO A 98 4.54 -20.46 -5.05
CA PRO A 98 3.59 -20.16 -6.10
C PRO A 98 2.20 -20.04 -5.49
N TRP A 99 1.51 -18.93 -5.82
CA TRP A 99 0.21 -18.56 -5.26
C TRP A 99 -0.84 -19.66 -5.39
N GLU A 100 -0.76 -20.48 -6.43
CA GLU A 100 -1.66 -21.59 -6.72
C GLU A 100 -1.73 -22.65 -5.61
N ALA A 101 -0.62 -22.92 -4.90
CA ALA A 101 -0.61 -23.84 -3.77
C ALA A 101 -1.43 -23.34 -2.56
N PHE A 102 -1.71 -22.03 -2.49
CA PHE A 102 -2.43 -21.40 -1.38
C PHE A 102 -3.95 -21.33 -1.63
N VAL A 103 -4.36 -21.25 -2.90
CA VAL A 103 -5.78 -21.17 -3.30
C VAL A 103 -6.46 -22.54 -3.25
N SER A 104 -5.74 -23.62 -3.51
CA SER A 104 -6.29 -24.99 -3.53
C SER A 104 -6.74 -25.52 -2.16
N ALA A 105 -6.32 -24.88 -1.06
CA ALA A 105 -6.65 -25.31 0.31
C ALA A 105 -7.93 -24.65 0.88
N PHE A 106 -8.71 -23.87 0.09
CA PHE A 106 -9.82 -23.11 0.62
C PHE A 106 -11.10 -23.21 -0.21
N HIS A 107 -12.18 -23.71 0.42
CA HIS A 107 -13.55 -23.57 -0.07
C HIS A 107 -14.15 -22.26 0.47
N PRO A 108 -14.71 -21.39 -0.39
CA PRO A 108 -15.30 -20.13 0.04
C PRO A 108 -16.70 -20.37 0.60
N SER A 109 -16.81 -20.44 1.93
CA SER A 109 -18.11 -20.36 2.59
C SER A 109 -18.22 -18.99 3.26
N GLN A 110 -19.20 -18.21 2.82
CA GLN A 110 -19.72 -17.00 3.43
C GLN A 110 -18.82 -15.76 3.46
N VAL A 111 -19.07 -14.86 2.54
CA VAL A 111 -18.57 -13.49 2.54
C VAL A 111 -19.74 -12.56 2.94
N ALA A 112 -19.61 -11.92 4.09
CA ALA A 112 -20.50 -10.83 4.50
C ALA A 112 -20.22 -9.57 3.64
N PRO A 113 -21.25 -8.74 3.35
CA PRO A 113 -21.07 -7.53 2.55
C PRO A 113 -20.21 -6.48 3.27
N ASP A 114 -19.37 -5.78 2.49
CA ASP A 114 -18.54 -4.67 2.93
C ASP A 114 -19.38 -3.51 3.44
N SER A 115 -19.09 -3.06 4.65
CA SER A 115 -19.56 -1.75 5.15
C SER A 115 -18.34 -0.85 5.39
N PRO A 116 -18.26 0.33 4.76
CA PRO A 116 -17.15 1.24 4.95
C PRO A 116 -17.50 2.25 6.05
N GLU A 117 -17.02 2.03 7.25
CA GLU A 117 -16.96 3.09 8.26
C GLU A 117 -15.53 3.66 8.24
N ARG A 118 -15.38 4.82 7.60
CA ARG A 118 -14.15 5.62 7.64
C ARG A 118 -14.25 6.57 8.83
N GLU A 119 -13.71 6.20 9.96
CA GLU A 119 -13.43 7.14 11.05
C GLU A 119 -12.03 7.72 10.90
N CYS A 120 -11.93 9.05 11.09
CA CYS A 120 -10.68 9.81 11.11
C CYS A 120 -9.97 9.49 12.44
N LEU A 121 -8.96 8.62 12.39
CA LEU A 121 -8.21 8.18 13.56
C LEU A 121 -7.29 9.30 14.10
N SER A 122 -7.21 9.42 15.42
CA SER A 122 -6.21 10.27 16.11
C SER A 122 -4.78 9.75 15.87
N ARG A 123 -3.74 10.52 16.25
CA ARG A 123 -2.33 10.07 16.13
C ARG A 123 -2.05 8.83 16.97
N GLU A 124 -2.62 8.75 18.18
CA GLU A 124 -2.48 7.59 19.07
C GLU A 124 -3.10 6.34 18.46
N ASP A 125 -4.28 6.49 17.81
CA ASP A 125 -4.92 5.41 17.08
C ASP A 125 -4.10 4.98 15.86
N ALA A 126 -3.39 5.91 15.21
CA ALA A 126 -2.52 5.60 14.09
C ALA A 126 -1.32 4.73 14.47
N ASP A 127 -0.71 4.97 15.64
CA ASP A 127 0.41 4.17 16.16
C ASP A 127 -0.06 2.78 16.60
N GLU A 128 -1.24 2.69 17.21
CA GLU A 128 -1.86 1.40 17.56
C GLU A 128 -2.17 0.57 16.32
N VAL A 129 -2.78 1.19 15.30
CA VAL A 129 -3.03 0.52 14.01
C VAL A 129 -1.72 0.09 13.35
N GLN A 130 -0.67 0.91 13.42
CA GLN A 130 0.65 0.55 12.87
C GLN A 130 1.24 -0.67 13.58
N ALA A 131 1.13 -0.74 14.91
CA ALA A 131 1.57 -1.90 15.69
C ALA A 131 0.80 -3.16 15.30
N LEU A 132 -0.53 -3.07 15.18
CA LEU A 132 -1.40 -4.18 14.74
C LEU A 132 -1.06 -4.65 13.32
N LEU A 133 -0.84 -3.71 12.40
CA LEU A 133 -0.38 -4.05 11.04
C LEU A 133 0.98 -4.76 11.08
N GLY A 134 1.86 -4.40 12.04
CA GLY A 134 3.14 -5.04 12.27
C GLY A 134 3.05 -6.53 12.60
N GLU A 135 2.00 -6.95 13.30
CA GLU A 135 1.76 -8.36 13.65
C GLU A 135 1.30 -9.22 12.46
N LEU A 136 0.74 -8.60 11.41
CA LEU A 136 0.22 -9.34 10.27
C LEU A 136 1.36 -9.85 9.37
N HIS A 137 1.12 -11.02 8.76
CA HIS A 137 1.98 -11.46 7.69
C HIS A 137 2.05 -10.38 6.57
N PRO A 138 3.24 -10.05 6.01
CA PRO A 138 3.41 -8.96 5.04
C PRO A 138 2.43 -8.98 3.85
N LYS A 139 2.05 -10.16 3.34
CA LYS A 139 1.05 -10.30 2.27
C LYS A 139 -0.35 -9.80 2.67
N TYR A 140 -0.76 -10.06 3.91
CA TYR A 140 -2.06 -9.63 4.43
C TYR A 140 -2.05 -8.13 4.69
N ARG A 141 -0.99 -7.63 5.30
CA ARG A 141 -0.77 -6.19 5.52
C ARG A 141 -0.85 -5.43 4.20
N LEU A 142 -0.11 -5.89 3.19
CA LEU A 142 -0.10 -5.31 1.86
C LEU A 142 -1.50 -5.28 1.24
N CYS A 143 -2.22 -6.39 1.29
CA CYS A 143 -3.54 -6.49 0.68
C CYS A 143 -4.55 -5.55 1.36
N LEU A 144 -4.50 -5.42 2.70
CA LEU A 144 -5.30 -4.47 3.46
C LEU A 144 -4.96 -3.03 3.09
N LEU A 145 -3.68 -2.67 3.04
CA LEU A 145 -3.26 -1.31 2.69
C LEU A 145 -3.71 -0.91 1.28
N LEU A 146 -3.60 -1.81 0.31
CA LEU A 146 -4.08 -1.55 -1.05
C LEU A 146 -5.60 -1.35 -1.10
N ARG A 147 -6.37 -2.09 -0.31
CA ARG A 147 -7.82 -2.00 -0.29
C ARG A 147 -8.36 -0.87 0.58
N GLU A 148 -7.95 -0.84 1.85
CA GLU A 148 -8.58 0.03 2.85
C GLU A 148 -7.92 1.42 2.87
N TYR A 149 -6.63 1.50 2.54
CA TYR A 149 -5.89 2.76 2.56
C TYR A 149 -5.84 3.44 1.19
N GLN A 150 -5.75 2.67 0.10
CA GLN A 150 -5.65 3.17 -1.27
C GLN A 150 -6.94 3.03 -2.07
N ASP A 151 -7.97 2.40 -1.49
CA ASP A 151 -9.28 2.20 -2.10
C ASP A 151 -9.24 1.51 -3.49
N LEU A 152 -8.20 0.69 -3.71
CA LEU A 152 -8.07 -0.03 -4.97
C LEU A 152 -9.14 -1.11 -5.09
N SER A 153 -9.69 -1.27 -6.29
CA SER A 153 -10.58 -2.38 -6.62
C SER A 153 -9.86 -3.73 -6.56
N TYR A 154 -10.60 -4.82 -6.44
CA TYR A 154 -10.02 -6.17 -6.42
C TYR A 154 -9.25 -6.49 -7.70
N ASP A 155 -9.66 -5.95 -8.85
CA ASP A 155 -8.99 -6.14 -10.12
C ASP A 155 -7.67 -5.35 -10.19
N GLU A 156 -7.64 -4.12 -9.65
CA GLU A 156 -6.42 -3.32 -9.53
C GLU A 156 -5.42 -3.97 -8.56
N ILE A 157 -5.90 -4.47 -7.40
CA ILE A 157 -5.06 -5.22 -6.46
C ILE A 157 -4.51 -6.49 -7.12
N ALA A 158 -5.33 -7.21 -7.89
CA ALA A 158 -4.89 -8.40 -8.62
C ALA A 158 -3.80 -8.07 -9.64
N ALA A 159 -3.93 -6.94 -10.34
CA ALA A 159 -2.91 -6.46 -11.28
C ALA A 159 -1.60 -6.07 -10.55
N VAL A 160 -1.70 -5.37 -9.41
CA VAL A 160 -0.54 -4.98 -8.58
C VAL A 160 0.20 -6.22 -8.05
N LEU A 161 -0.53 -7.22 -7.56
CA LEU A 161 0.05 -8.41 -6.93
C LEU A 161 0.35 -9.54 -7.94
N HIS A 162 0.12 -9.32 -9.24
CA HIS A 162 0.25 -10.33 -10.30
C HIS A 162 -0.50 -11.63 -9.94
N THR A 163 -1.76 -11.51 -9.55
CA THR A 163 -2.60 -12.61 -9.10
C THR A 163 -4.03 -12.52 -9.66
N THR A 164 -4.94 -13.38 -9.24
CA THR A 164 -6.34 -13.37 -9.68
C THR A 164 -7.23 -12.60 -8.70
N ARG A 165 -8.35 -12.05 -9.19
CA ARG A 165 -9.39 -11.42 -8.36
C ARG A 165 -9.90 -12.36 -7.26
N ALA A 166 -10.08 -13.65 -7.56
CA ALA A 166 -10.51 -14.65 -6.58
C ALA A 166 -9.49 -14.83 -5.44
N ALA A 167 -8.21 -14.80 -5.79
CA ALA A 167 -7.13 -14.85 -4.83
C ALA A 167 -7.09 -13.60 -3.94
N VAL A 168 -7.28 -12.40 -4.49
CA VAL A 168 -7.38 -11.14 -3.72
C VAL A 168 -8.54 -11.21 -2.72
N LYS A 169 -9.73 -11.70 -3.14
CA LYS A 169 -10.88 -11.88 -2.23
C LYS A 169 -10.53 -12.76 -1.04
N SER A 170 -9.86 -13.89 -1.28
CA SER A 170 -9.44 -14.82 -0.22
C SER A 170 -8.38 -14.22 0.70
N LEU A 171 -7.43 -13.43 0.13
CA LEU A 171 -6.42 -12.70 0.92
C LEU A 171 -7.05 -11.68 1.86
N LEU A 172 -7.92 -10.83 1.33
CA LEU A 172 -8.57 -9.79 2.12
C LEU A 172 -9.42 -10.39 3.24
N PHE A 173 -10.13 -11.49 2.97
CA PHE A 173 -10.87 -12.19 4.02
C PHE A 173 -9.95 -12.62 5.18
N ARG A 174 -8.84 -13.32 4.85
CA ARG A 174 -7.87 -13.77 5.87
C ARG A 174 -7.18 -12.61 6.57
N ALA A 175 -6.81 -11.57 5.82
CA ALA A 175 -6.15 -10.40 6.35
C ALA A 175 -7.04 -9.68 7.39
N ARG A 176 -8.33 -9.52 7.08
CA ARG A 176 -9.31 -8.95 8.02
C ARG A 176 -9.50 -9.82 9.26
N GLU A 177 -9.50 -11.15 9.10
CA GLU A 177 -9.60 -12.09 10.23
C GLU A 177 -8.37 -12.01 11.14
N GLU A 178 -7.17 -11.97 10.57
CA GLU A 178 -5.94 -11.82 11.36
C GLU A 178 -5.92 -10.46 12.08
N PHE A 179 -6.28 -9.38 11.38
CA PHE A 179 -6.34 -8.05 11.96
C PHE A 179 -7.33 -8.00 13.14
N ARG A 180 -8.56 -8.54 12.98
CA ARG A 180 -9.53 -8.61 14.08
C ARG A 180 -9.00 -9.39 15.28
N ARG A 181 -8.28 -10.50 15.04
CA ARG A 181 -7.67 -11.28 16.12
C ARG A 181 -6.56 -10.52 16.83
N ALA A 182 -5.70 -9.79 16.08
CA ALA A 182 -4.68 -8.92 16.65
C ALA A 182 -5.31 -7.82 17.49
N TYR A 183 -6.31 -7.12 16.95
CA TYR A 183 -7.07 -6.09 17.66
C TYR A 183 -7.73 -6.61 18.93
N ALA A 184 -8.39 -7.76 18.88
CA ALA A 184 -9.03 -8.36 20.05
C ALA A 184 -8.02 -8.80 21.13
N ARG A 185 -6.77 -9.14 20.76
CA ARG A 185 -5.69 -9.39 21.72
C ARG A 185 -5.22 -8.11 22.37
N ALA A 186 -4.97 -7.06 21.58
CA ALA A 186 -4.55 -5.75 22.08
C ALA A 186 -5.60 -5.15 23.03
N ALA A 187 -6.88 -5.21 22.69
CA ALA A 187 -7.98 -4.72 23.53
C ALA A 187 -8.14 -5.45 24.88
N ARG A 188 -7.61 -6.66 25.01
CA ARG A 188 -7.62 -7.45 26.25
C ARG A 188 -6.40 -7.19 27.15
N GLN A 189 -5.35 -6.56 26.61
CA GLN A 189 -4.20 -6.15 27.39
C GLN A 189 -4.48 -4.77 27.99
N PRO A 190 -4.54 -4.61 29.33
CA PRO A 190 -4.74 -3.29 29.92
C PRO A 190 -3.60 -2.37 29.44
N ARG A 191 -3.97 -1.18 28.94
CA ARG A 191 -3.00 -0.11 28.59
C ARG A 191 -2.07 0.04 29.78
N ARG A 192 -0.82 -0.33 29.65
CA ARG A 192 0.19 0.05 30.61
C ARG A 192 0.27 1.58 30.55
N ALA A 193 -0.25 2.22 31.59
CA ALA A 193 -0.07 3.64 31.79
C ALA A 193 1.45 3.92 31.67
N GLN A 194 1.82 4.69 30.67
CA GLN A 194 3.14 5.30 30.62
C GLN A 194 3.13 6.35 31.73
N GLU A 195 3.74 6.01 32.87
CA GLU A 195 4.06 7.00 33.88
C GLU A 195 5.04 8.01 33.26
N PRO A 196 4.74 9.31 33.33
CA PRO A 196 5.68 10.33 32.90
C PRO A 196 6.85 10.35 33.88
N ALA A 197 8.07 10.17 33.37
CA ALA A 197 9.31 10.42 34.07
C ALA A 197 9.68 11.90 33.97
#